data_f8c3e2447849cb4f18509b72cbefdbb3
#
_entry.id   f8c3e2447849cb4f18509b72cbefdbb3
#
_cell.length_a   1.000
_cell.length_b   1.000
_cell.length_c   1.000
_cell.angle_alpha   90.00
_cell.angle_beta   90.00
_cell.angle_gamma   90.00
#
_symmetry.space_group_name_H-M   'P 1'
#
loop_
_entity.id
_entity.type
_entity.pdbx_description
1 polymer ?
#
loop_
_entity_poly.entity_id
_entity_poly.type
_entity_poly.pdbx_seq_one_letter_code
_entity_poly.pdbx_strand_id
1 'polypeptide(L)'
;GAFRGHPCTVWAAEDFKNTAWLIAHGVALCYEYYKRYGKVHSCSDTVNEARQVFLKYSNKEDLTSSREVKTFAFAGPDEFKFDTSIDTFTAYKRYISSKPWAASNYLRDPSKKPNWL
;
A
#
# COMPACT_ATOMS: atom_id res chain seq x y z
N GLY A 1 -12.87 -5.47 14.76
CA GLY A 1 -13.32 -5.22 13.40
C GLY A 1 -13.13 -6.42 12.48
N ALA A 2 -13.78 -6.38 11.34
CA ALA A 2 -13.85 -7.51 10.40
C ALA A 2 -12.48 -7.98 9.88
N PHE A 3 -11.48 -7.09 9.81
CA PHE A 3 -10.16 -7.41 9.26
C PHE A 3 -9.04 -7.37 10.29
N ARG A 4 -9.36 -7.53 11.57
CA ARG A 4 -8.38 -7.46 12.65
C ARG A 4 -7.25 -8.49 12.51
N GLY A 5 -7.54 -9.68 12.00
CA GLY A 5 -6.56 -10.74 11.76
C GLY A 5 -5.90 -10.72 10.39
N HIS A 6 -6.23 -9.77 9.51
CA HIS A 6 -5.63 -9.68 8.18
C HIS A 6 -4.12 -9.41 8.31
N PRO A 7 -3.26 -10.06 7.50
CA PRO A 7 -1.80 -9.91 7.59
C PRO A 7 -1.32 -8.46 7.58
N CYS A 8 -1.91 -7.61 6.75
CA CYS A 8 -1.54 -6.20 6.68
C CYS A 8 -1.94 -5.44 7.95
N THR A 9 -3.07 -5.77 8.56
CA THR A 9 -3.52 -5.16 9.82
C THR A 9 -2.59 -5.56 10.96
N VAL A 10 -2.23 -6.84 11.04
CA VAL A 10 -1.29 -7.35 12.06
C VAL A 10 0.07 -6.67 11.89
N TRP A 11 0.58 -6.62 10.66
CA TRP A 11 1.85 -5.97 10.35
C TRP A 11 1.85 -4.49 10.76
N ALA A 12 0.78 -3.75 10.43
CA ALA A 12 0.66 -2.34 10.79
C ALA A 12 0.70 -2.11 12.30
N ALA A 13 0.11 -3.02 13.07
CA ALA A 13 0.04 -2.91 14.53
C ALA A 13 1.35 -3.24 15.24
N GLU A 14 2.32 -3.84 14.55
CA GLU A 14 3.60 -4.23 15.16
C GLU A 14 4.51 -3.05 15.51
N ASP A 15 4.42 -1.94 14.76
CA ASP A 15 5.31 -0.79 14.93
C ASP A 15 4.68 0.48 14.36
N PHE A 16 4.92 1.63 15.00
CA PHE A 16 4.47 2.93 14.50
C PHE A 16 4.99 3.23 13.10
N LYS A 17 6.20 2.80 12.76
CA LYS A 17 6.77 2.96 11.42
C LYS A 17 5.92 2.26 10.37
N ASN A 18 5.45 1.06 10.68
CA ASN A 18 4.59 0.29 9.80
C ASN A 18 3.25 0.99 9.58
N THR A 19 2.64 1.47 10.66
CA THR A 19 1.39 2.22 10.58
C THR A 19 1.54 3.49 9.75
N ALA A 20 2.60 4.26 10.00
CA ALA A 20 2.88 5.50 9.26
C ALA A 20 3.07 5.23 7.77
N TRP A 21 3.84 4.19 7.43
CA TRP A 21 4.07 3.80 6.04
C TRP A 21 2.75 3.41 5.35
N LEU A 22 1.94 2.61 6.02
CA LEU A 22 0.66 2.15 5.44
C LEU A 22 -0.30 3.32 5.20
N ILE A 23 -0.39 4.25 6.14
CA ILE A 23 -1.22 5.45 5.98
C ILE A 23 -0.70 6.30 4.80
N ALA A 24 0.60 6.53 4.72
CA ALA A 24 1.23 7.28 3.63
C ALA A 24 0.96 6.61 2.28
N HIS A 25 1.04 5.29 2.22
CA HIS A 25 0.72 4.52 1.03
C HIS A 25 -0.75 4.68 0.63
N GLY A 26 -1.67 4.62 1.60
CA GLY A 26 -3.09 4.85 1.37
C GLY A 26 -3.38 6.25 0.82
N VAL A 27 -2.75 7.27 1.39
CA VAL A 27 -2.86 8.65 0.90
C VAL A 27 -2.37 8.75 -0.55
N ALA A 28 -1.21 8.15 -0.85
CA ALA A 28 -0.64 8.17 -2.20
C ALA A 28 -1.55 7.47 -3.22
N LEU A 29 -2.16 6.35 -2.84
CA LEU A 29 -3.10 5.62 -3.70
C LEU A 29 -4.37 6.44 -3.97
N CYS A 30 -4.93 7.11 -2.95
CA CYS A 30 -6.09 7.97 -3.12
C CYS A 30 -5.79 9.16 -4.04
N TYR A 31 -4.59 9.73 -3.90
CA TYR A 31 -4.13 10.82 -4.76
C TYR A 31 -3.96 10.36 -6.21
N GLU A 32 -3.36 9.20 -6.43
CA GLU A 32 -3.19 8.64 -7.78
C GLU A 32 -4.54 8.33 -8.42
N TYR A 33 -5.50 7.83 -7.66
CA TYR A 33 -6.87 7.60 -8.14
C TYR A 33 -7.52 8.91 -8.57
N TYR A 34 -7.41 9.95 -7.76
CA TYR A 34 -7.94 11.28 -8.10
C TYR A 34 -7.33 11.82 -9.40
N LYS A 35 -6.01 11.69 -9.55
CA LYS A 35 -5.31 12.15 -10.77
C LYS A 35 -5.78 11.42 -12.01
N ARG A 36 -6.01 10.10 -11.91
CA ARG A 36 -6.40 9.28 -13.07
C ARG A 36 -7.85 9.47 -13.47
N TYR A 37 -8.75 9.61 -12.51
CA TYR A 37 -10.18 9.54 -12.75
C TYR A 37 -10.94 10.83 -12.46
N GLY A 38 -10.29 11.84 -11.90
CA GLY A 38 -10.94 13.10 -11.50
C GLY A 38 -11.97 12.97 -10.40
N LYS A 39 -11.92 11.86 -9.64
CA LYS A 39 -12.88 11.55 -8.57
C LYS A 39 -12.16 11.23 -7.29
N VAL A 40 -12.77 11.62 -6.16
CA VAL A 40 -12.29 11.24 -4.83
C VAL A 40 -12.67 9.78 -4.57
N HIS A 41 -11.67 8.95 -4.22
CA HIS A 41 -11.93 7.55 -3.88
C HIS A 41 -12.76 7.46 -2.59
N SER A 42 -13.68 6.50 -2.53
CA SER A 42 -14.56 6.31 -1.38
C SER A 42 -13.81 6.05 -0.07
N CYS A 43 -12.61 5.50 -0.12
CA CYS A 43 -11.77 5.25 1.06
C CYS A 43 -10.98 6.47 1.54
N SER A 44 -11.03 7.60 0.82
CA SER A 44 -10.24 8.79 1.18
C SER A 44 -10.57 9.32 2.57
N ASP A 45 -11.84 9.34 2.95
CA ASP A 45 -12.25 9.80 4.28
C ASP A 45 -11.70 8.89 5.38
N THR A 46 -11.75 7.56 5.18
CA THR A 46 -11.22 6.58 6.13
C THR A 46 -9.71 6.73 6.29
N VAL A 47 -8.98 6.90 5.18
CA VAL A 47 -7.53 7.10 5.20
C VAL A 47 -7.18 8.40 5.92
N ASN A 48 -7.90 9.49 5.65
CA ASN A 48 -7.68 10.77 6.30
C ASN A 48 -8.00 10.71 7.80
N GLU A 49 -9.05 10.02 8.20
CA GLU A 49 -9.38 9.79 9.60
C GLU A 49 -8.26 9.01 10.31
N ALA A 50 -7.78 7.93 9.70
CA ALA A 50 -6.67 7.16 10.24
C ALA A 50 -5.41 8.03 10.40
N ARG A 51 -5.14 8.90 9.43
CA ARG A 51 -4.01 9.85 9.49
C ARG A 51 -4.16 10.83 10.66
N GLN A 52 -5.35 11.38 10.85
CA GLN A 52 -5.61 12.32 11.95
C GLN A 52 -5.43 11.65 13.31
N VAL A 53 -5.95 10.44 13.47
CA VAL A 53 -5.77 9.66 14.72
C VAL A 53 -4.30 9.37 14.95
N PHE A 54 -3.57 8.94 13.92
CA PHE A 54 -2.14 8.65 14.04
C PHE A 54 -1.36 9.89 14.45
N LEU A 55 -1.60 11.05 13.82
CA LEU A 55 -0.93 12.31 14.15
C LEU A 55 -1.20 12.76 15.58
N LYS A 56 -2.38 12.46 16.10
CA LYS A 56 -2.76 12.82 17.47
C LYS A 56 -1.95 12.04 18.52
N TYR A 57 -1.62 10.77 18.24
CA TYR A 57 -0.98 9.87 19.20
C TYR A 57 0.49 9.59 18.89
N SER A 58 1.06 10.19 17.84
CA SER A 58 2.44 9.98 17.42
C SER A 58 3.27 11.24 17.63
N ASN A 59 4.61 11.07 17.74
CA ASN A 59 5.54 12.18 17.72
C ASN A 59 6.17 12.35 16.33
N LYS A 60 7.01 13.41 16.17
CA LYS A 60 7.66 13.69 14.88
C LYS A 60 8.64 12.59 14.46
N GLU A 61 9.29 11.95 15.42
CA GLU A 61 10.25 10.87 15.14
C GLU A 61 9.57 9.68 14.53
N ASP A 62 8.38 9.31 15.04
CA ASP A 62 7.59 8.22 14.47
C ASP A 62 7.22 8.50 13.00
N LEU A 63 6.87 9.74 12.70
CA LEU A 63 6.50 10.13 11.33
C LEU A 63 7.69 10.10 10.37
N THR A 64 8.85 10.58 10.81
CA THR A 64 10.06 10.61 9.96
C THR A 64 10.60 9.21 9.71
N SER A 65 10.53 8.32 10.69
CA SER A 65 11.04 6.96 10.58
C SER A 65 10.19 6.07 9.66
N SER A 66 8.99 6.49 9.26
CA SER A 66 8.14 5.73 8.32
C SER A 66 8.83 5.43 6.98
N ARG A 67 9.81 6.25 6.59
CA ARG A 67 10.56 6.08 5.34
C ARG A 67 11.54 4.90 5.36
N GLU A 68 11.82 4.35 6.54
CA GLU A 68 12.78 3.27 6.72
C GLU A 68 12.17 1.88 6.62
N VAL A 69 10.89 1.79 6.32
CA VAL A 69 10.22 0.49 6.14
C VAL A 69 10.76 -0.19 4.90
N LYS A 70 11.43 -1.34 5.10
CA LYS A 70 12.08 -2.10 4.02
C LYS A 70 11.22 -3.25 3.50
N THR A 71 10.27 -3.70 4.29
CA THR A 71 9.38 -4.81 3.93
C THR A 71 8.03 -4.62 4.60
N PHE A 72 7.03 -5.29 4.05
CA PHE A 72 5.67 -5.29 4.59
C PHE A 72 5.02 -6.65 4.32
N ALA A 73 3.84 -6.90 4.91
CA ALA A 73 3.15 -8.17 4.76
C ALA A 73 2.69 -8.39 3.31
N PHE A 74 2.85 -9.63 2.83
CA PHE A 74 2.31 -10.05 1.55
C PHE A 74 0.99 -10.81 1.78
N ALA A 75 -0.11 -10.26 1.29
CA ALA A 75 -1.45 -10.82 1.43
C ALA A 75 -1.96 -11.45 0.14
N GLY A 76 -1.07 -11.90 -0.72
CA GLY A 76 -1.39 -12.56 -1.99
C GLY A 76 -1.32 -14.08 -1.93
N PRO A 77 -1.44 -14.75 -3.09
CA PRO A 77 -1.37 -16.20 -3.20
C PRO A 77 -0.01 -16.77 -2.73
N ASP A 78 -0.06 -17.99 -2.18
CA ASP A 78 1.11 -18.65 -1.62
C ASP A 78 2.24 -18.84 -2.64
N GLU A 79 1.92 -19.06 -3.90
CA GLU A 79 2.92 -19.24 -4.97
C GLU A 79 3.91 -18.08 -5.10
N PHE A 80 3.47 -16.85 -4.74
CA PHE A 80 4.33 -15.66 -4.73
C PHE A 80 4.94 -15.40 -3.35
N LYS A 81 4.39 -16.01 -2.30
CA LYS A 81 4.75 -15.78 -0.91
C LYS A 81 5.96 -16.60 -0.47
N PHE A 82 6.12 -17.80 -1.01
CA PHE A 82 7.12 -18.75 -0.54
C PHE A 82 8.50 -18.60 -1.17
N ASP A 83 8.68 -17.69 -2.12
CA ASP A 83 10.02 -17.40 -2.64
C ASP A 83 10.72 -16.43 -1.68
N THR A 84 11.51 -16.96 -0.77
CA THR A 84 12.24 -16.18 0.24
C THR A 84 13.43 -15.41 -0.33
N SER A 85 13.77 -15.62 -1.61
CA SER A 85 14.84 -14.88 -2.28
C SER A 85 14.42 -13.50 -2.77
N ILE A 86 13.13 -13.21 -2.76
CA ILE A 86 12.59 -11.92 -3.21
C ILE A 86 11.99 -11.14 -2.04
N ASP A 87 11.97 -9.81 -2.18
CA ASP A 87 11.30 -8.94 -1.21
C ASP A 87 9.78 -8.87 -1.48
N THR A 88 9.05 -8.23 -0.56
CA THR A 88 7.60 -8.09 -0.66
C THR A 88 7.19 -7.23 -1.88
N PHE A 89 7.96 -6.19 -2.21
CA PHE A 89 7.70 -5.37 -3.40
C PHE A 89 7.74 -6.22 -4.67
N THR A 90 8.77 -7.04 -4.80
CA THR A 90 8.91 -7.95 -5.94
C THR A 90 7.79 -8.98 -5.99
N ALA A 91 7.39 -9.53 -4.84
CA ALA A 91 6.27 -10.47 -4.76
C ALA A 91 4.97 -9.82 -5.26
N TYR A 92 4.66 -8.60 -4.84
CA TYR A 92 3.47 -7.88 -5.32
C TYR A 92 3.56 -7.56 -6.81
N LYS A 93 4.72 -7.15 -7.31
CA LYS A 93 4.91 -6.88 -8.74
C LYS A 93 4.64 -8.13 -9.57
N ARG A 94 5.16 -9.29 -9.16
CA ARG A 94 4.91 -10.57 -9.83
C ARG A 94 3.43 -10.94 -9.78
N TYR A 95 2.79 -10.77 -8.64
CA TYR A 95 1.37 -11.05 -8.49
C TYR A 95 0.53 -10.16 -9.41
N ILE A 96 0.77 -8.86 -9.42
CA ILE A 96 0.06 -7.91 -10.28
C ILE A 96 0.29 -8.26 -11.75
N SER A 97 1.53 -8.54 -12.14
CA SER A 97 1.88 -8.89 -13.52
C SER A 97 1.20 -10.18 -14.00
N SER A 98 0.86 -11.08 -13.07
CA SER A 98 0.13 -12.32 -13.41
C SER A 98 -1.33 -12.09 -13.79
N LYS A 99 -1.86 -10.90 -13.53
CA LYS A 99 -3.26 -10.58 -13.82
C LYS A 99 -3.43 -10.22 -15.29
N PRO A 100 -4.39 -10.83 -16.01
CA PRO A 100 -4.57 -10.56 -17.44
C PRO A 100 -5.02 -9.12 -17.73
N TRP A 101 -5.60 -8.44 -16.76
CA TRP A 101 -6.07 -7.06 -16.90
C TRP A 101 -5.02 -6.01 -16.51
N ALA A 102 -3.84 -6.40 -15.97
CA ALA A 102 -2.89 -5.45 -15.40
C ALA A 102 -2.44 -4.38 -16.42
N ALA A 103 -2.06 -4.80 -17.62
CA ALA A 103 -1.62 -3.85 -18.66
C ALA A 103 -2.75 -2.92 -19.12
N SER A 104 -3.99 -3.39 -19.13
CA SER A 104 -5.14 -2.60 -19.59
C SER A 104 -5.49 -1.44 -18.64
N ASN A 105 -5.04 -1.49 -17.39
CA ASN A 105 -5.24 -0.40 -16.44
C ASN A 105 -4.51 0.89 -16.84
N TYR A 106 -3.60 0.83 -17.80
CA TYR A 106 -2.79 1.99 -18.24
C TYR A 106 -3.16 2.49 -19.63
N LEU A 107 -4.30 2.06 -20.19
CA LEU A 107 -4.74 2.49 -21.52
C LEU A 107 -5.08 3.98 -21.58
N ARG A 108 -5.58 4.56 -20.49
CA ARG A 108 -5.89 6.00 -20.43
C ARG A 108 -4.64 6.87 -20.43
N ASP A 109 -3.59 6.39 -19.78
CA ASP A 109 -2.31 7.10 -19.67
C ASP A 109 -1.17 6.09 -19.71
N PRO A 110 -0.73 5.69 -20.91
CA PRO A 110 0.35 4.72 -21.05
C PRO A 110 1.67 5.14 -20.42
N SER A 111 1.88 6.44 -20.22
CA SER A 111 3.09 6.95 -19.57
C SER A 111 3.20 6.54 -18.10
N LYS A 112 2.10 6.15 -17.47
CA LYS A 112 2.06 5.67 -16.09
C LYS A 112 2.38 4.20 -15.95
N LYS A 113 2.43 3.46 -17.06
CA LYS A 113 2.71 2.03 -17.02
C LYS A 113 4.14 1.81 -16.53
N PRO A 114 4.34 1.02 -15.44
CA PRO A 114 5.69 0.73 -14.97
C PRO A 114 6.42 -0.20 -15.94
N ASN A 115 7.76 -0.12 -15.93
CA ASN A 115 8.60 -0.90 -16.85
C ASN A 115 8.63 -2.40 -16.54
N TRP A 116 8.22 -2.80 -15.32
CA TRP A 116 8.16 -4.21 -14.93
C TRP A 116 6.85 -4.90 -15.34
N LEU A 117 5.91 -4.18 -15.93
CA LEU A 117 4.60 -4.71 -16.33
C LEU A 117 4.52 -4.99 -17.88
#